data_4afd58981c28cbe87c0e9ee90e0398b1
#
_entry.id   4afd58981c28cbe87c0e9ee90e0398b1
#
_cell.length_a   1.000
_cell.length_b   1.000
_cell.length_c   1.000
_cell.angle_alpha   90.00
_cell.angle_beta   90.00
_cell.angle_gamma   90.00
#
_symmetry.space_group_name_H-M   'P 1'
#
loop_
_entity.id
_entity.type
_entity.pdbx_description
1 polymer ?
#
loop_
_entity_poly.entity_id
_entity_poly.type
_entity_poly.pdbx_seq_one_letter_code
_entity_poly.pdbx_strand_id
1 'polypeptide(L)'
;MGRQEKGALPGSTTMLVLSLLRQREMYGYEIIEELERRSNQVFRLKEGTLYPILHGLEKGKLVTAREQETPEKRRRRYYRITAAGLRALEEKQAEWETYARAVTAVLAGT
;
A
#
# COMPACT_ATOMS: atom_id res chain seq x y z
N MET A 1 -6.20 -18.69 -10.68
CA MET A 1 -6.14 -18.37 -10.57
C MET A 1 -6.35 -17.51 -10.35
N GLY A 2 -6.60 -17.21 -10.25
CA GLY A 2 -6.72 -16.50 -10.00
C GLY A 2 -6.89 -15.79 -9.27
N ARG A 3 -6.60 -15.53 -8.61
CA ARG A 3 -6.77 -14.85 -7.90
C ARG A 3 -6.21 -13.86 -7.80
N GLN A 4 -5.60 -13.54 -8.12
CA GLN A 4 -4.91 -12.76 -8.05
C GLN A 4 -5.45 -11.77 -8.24
N GLU A 5 -5.62 -11.26 -8.06
CA GLU A 5 -6.16 -10.49 -8.05
C GLU A 5 -6.26 -9.54 -8.77
N LYS A 6 -6.85 -9.20 -9.11
CA LYS A 6 -7.19 -8.15 -9.69
C LYS A 6 -6.09 -7.42 -10.21
N GLY A 7 -5.17 -7.92 -10.99
CA GLY A 7 -4.04 -7.25 -11.55
C GLY A 7 -2.94 -6.88 -10.58
N ALA A 8 -3.16 -7.11 -9.32
CA ALA A 8 -2.13 -6.80 -8.35
C ALA A 8 -1.10 -7.93 -8.35
N LEU A 9 0.16 -7.58 -8.47
CA LEU A 9 1.22 -8.55 -8.38
C LEU A 9 1.55 -8.82 -6.93
N PRO A 10 2.13 -9.98 -6.62
CA PRO A 10 2.48 -10.27 -5.24
C PRO A 10 3.36 -9.18 -4.65
N GLY A 11 2.98 -8.70 -3.49
CA GLY A 11 3.75 -7.70 -2.77
C GLY A 11 3.55 -6.28 -3.22
N SER A 12 2.93 -6.04 -4.36
CA SER A 12 2.80 -4.68 -4.85
C SER A 12 1.80 -3.88 -4.04
N THR A 13 0.76 -4.51 -3.50
CA THR A 13 -0.20 -3.78 -2.69
C THR A 13 0.44 -3.21 -1.44
N THR A 14 1.29 -4.00 -0.77
CA THR A 14 2.01 -3.52 0.38
C THR A 14 2.89 -2.32 0.03
N MET A 15 3.59 -2.41 -1.09
CA MET A 15 4.42 -1.31 -1.57
C MET A 15 3.59 -0.05 -1.80
N LEU A 16 2.42 -0.22 -2.40
CA LEU A 16 1.57 0.93 -2.70
C LEU A 16 1.04 1.58 -1.42
N VAL A 17 0.66 0.78 -0.43
CA VAL A 17 0.21 1.30 0.84
C VAL A 17 1.34 2.08 1.52
N LEU A 18 2.54 1.52 1.55
CA LEU A 18 3.68 2.23 2.14
C LEU A 18 3.97 3.53 1.40
N SER A 19 3.83 3.51 0.08
CA SER A 19 4.07 4.70 -0.72
C SER A 19 3.10 5.82 -0.38
N LEU A 20 1.83 5.48 -0.18
CA LEU A 20 0.87 6.49 0.24
C LEU A 20 1.21 7.05 1.60
N LEU A 21 1.58 6.18 2.54
CA LEU A 21 1.88 6.61 3.89
C LEU A 21 3.18 7.39 3.98
N ARG A 22 4.07 7.24 3.00
CA ARG A 22 5.26 8.08 2.95
C ARG A 22 4.89 9.56 2.80
N GLN A 23 3.79 9.83 2.14
CA GLN A 23 3.40 11.21 1.86
C GLN A 23 2.71 11.87 3.04
N ARG A 24 1.89 11.13 3.77
CA ARG A 24 1.26 11.62 4.98
C ARG A 24 0.59 10.48 5.70
N GLU A 25 0.28 10.68 6.97
CA GLU A 25 -0.47 9.64 7.68
C GLU A 25 -1.91 9.63 7.17
N MET A 26 -2.51 8.45 7.20
CA MET A 26 -3.86 8.25 6.70
C MET A 26 -4.55 7.19 7.54
N TYR A 27 -5.88 7.28 7.62
CA TYR A 27 -6.64 6.16 8.16
C TYR A 27 -7.10 5.27 7.00
N GLY A 28 -7.64 4.08 7.36
CA GLY A 28 -7.87 3.04 6.35
C GLY A 28 -8.70 3.47 5.17
N TYR A 29 -9.80 4.16 5.43
CA TYR A 29 -10.67 4.56 4.34
C TYR A 29 -9.97 5.55 3.39
N GLU A 30 -9.15 6.44 3.95
CA GLU A 30 -8.38 7.35 3.10
C GLU A 30 -7.41 6.59 2.20
N ILE A 31 -6.78 5.54 2.76
CA ILE A 31 -5.85 4.74 1.96
C ILE A 31 -6.59 4.12 0.78
N ILE A 32 -7.77 3.55 1.04
CA ILE A 32 -8.57 2.94 -0.02
C ILE A 32 -8.91 3.94 -1.10
N GLU A 33 -9.39 5.11 -0.68
CA GLU A 33 -9.79 6.14 -1.65
C GLU A 33 -8.62 6.68 -2.45
N GLU A 34 -7.49 6.95 -1.77
CA GLU A 34 -6.33 7.49 -2.47
C GLU A 34 -5.77 6.49 -3.46
N LEU A 35 -5.73 5.23 -3.08
CA LEU A 35 -5.21 4.22 -3.98
C LEU A 35 -6.07 4.10 -5.22
N GLU A 36 -7.38 4.07 -5.03
CA GLU A 36 -8.29 3.97 -6.16
C GLU A 36 -8.16 5.19 -7.07
N ARG A 37 -8.10 6.39 -6.48
CA ARG A 37 -8.02 7.61 -7.26
C ARG A 37 -6.72 7.68 -8.05
N ARG A 38 -5.59 7.40 -7.38
CA ARG A 38 -4.30 7.56 -8.02
C ARG A 38 -4.03 6.52 -9.09
N SER A 39 -4.67 5.36 -8.98
CA SER A 39 -4.48 4.31 -9.96
C SER A 39 -5.53 4.34 -11.06
N ASN A 40 -6.32 5.42 -11.14
CA ASN A 40 -7.40 5.49 -12.09
C ASN A 40 -8.30 4.28 -11.97
N GLN A 41 -8.60 3.89 -10.72
CA GLN A 41 -9.51 2.80 -10.38
C GLN A 41 -8.99 1.43 -10.76
N VAL A 42 -7.70 1.32 -11.10
CA VAL A 42 -7.13 0.01 -11.36
C VAL A 42 -7.03 -0.80 -10.06
N PHE A 43 -6.65 -0.13 -8.96
CA PHE A 43 -6.52 -0.81 -7.67
C PHE A 43 -7.67 -0.41 -6.77
N ARG A 44 -8.57 -1.35 -6.54
CA ARG A 44 -9.72 -1.14 -5.68
C ARG A 44 -9.63 -2.12 -4.53
N LEU A 45 -9.14 -1.65 -3.40
CA LEU A 45 -9.04 -2.48 -2.23
C LEU A 45 -10.31 -2.40 -1.42
N LYS A 46 -10.61 -3.49 -0.77
CA LYS A 46 -11.67 -3.51 0.24
C LYS A 46 -11.05 -3.59 1.60
N GLU A 47 -11.83 -3.25 2.61
CA GLU A 47 -11.34 -3.26 3.98
C GLU A 47 -10.81 -4.64 4.36
N GLY A 48 -11.49 -5.70 3.92
CA GLY A 48 -11.05 -7.04 4.24
C GLY A 48 -9.68 -7.39 3.69
N THR A 49 -9.25 -6.71 2.63
CA THR A 49 -7.91 -6.89 2.09
C THR A 49 -6.91 -5.94 2.75
N LEU A 50 -7.33 -4.71 2.99
CA LEU A 50 -6.41 -3.70 3.49
C LEU A 50 -6.00 -3.93 4.94
N TYR A 51 -6.96 -4.23 5.83
CA TYR A 51 -6.62 -4.27 7.24
C TYR A 51 -5.65 -5.37 7.61
N PRO A 52 -5.69 -6.56 7.02
CA PRO A 52 -4.62 -7.53 7.27
C PRO A 52 -3.25 -7.01 6.87
N ILE A 53 -3.18 -6.25 5.77
CA ILE A 53 -1.92 -5.66 5.34
C ILE A 53 -1.43 -4.66 6.38
N LEU A 54 -2.31 -3.77 6.84
CA LEU A 54 -1.93 -2.78 7.85
C LEU A 54 -1.50 -3.44 9.14
N HIS A 55 -2.22 -4.49 9.56
CA HIS A 55 -1.83 -5.20 10.78
C HIS A 55 -0.45 -5.81 10.64
N GLY A 56 -0.16 -6.40 9.48
CA GLY A 56 1.16 -6.98 9.25
C GLY A 56 2.26 -5.93 9.25
N LEU A 57 1.98 -4.78 8.66
CA LEU A 57 2.94 -3.70 8.64
C LEU A 57 3.20 -3.15 10.05
N GLU A 58 2.14 -3.05 10.83
CA GLU A 58 2.28 -2.57 12.20
C GLU A 58 3.06 -3.57 13.04
N LYS A 59 2.73 -4.85 12.90
CA LYS A 59 3.42 -5.88 13.62
C LYS A 59 4.91 -5.93 13.27
N GLY A 60 5.22 -5.68 12.00
CA GLY A 60 6.61 -5.62 11.55
C GLY A 60 7.29 -4.30 11.82
N LYS A 61 6.58 -3.35 12.47
CA LYS A 61 7.11 -2.05 12.83
C LYS A 61 7.50 -1.20 11.63
N LEU A 62 6.87 -1.47 10.49
CA LEU A 62 7.05 -0.64 9.31
C LEU A 62 6.11 0.55 9.33
N VAL A 63 5.03 0.47 10.08
CA VAL A 63 4.14 1.60 10.35
C VAL A 63 3.81 1.62 11.83
N THR A 64 3.40 2.78 12.31
CA THR A 64 2.80 2.92 13.65
C THR A 64 1.39 3.44 13.46
N ALA A 65 0.59 3.28 14.49
CA ALA A 65 -0.79 3.71 14.44
C ALA A 65 -1.13 4.50 15.69
N ARG A 66 -2.03 5.46 15.52
CA ARG A 66 -2.58 6.20 16.66
C ARG A 66 -4.06 6.38 16.43
N GLU A 67 -4.80 6.51 17.52
CA GLU A 67 -6.22 6.75 17.42
C GLU A 67 -6.52 8.19 17.70
N GLN A 68 -7.53 8.70 17.02
CA GLN A 68 -7.94 10.06 17.20
C GLN A 68 -9.45 10.14 17.07
N GLU A 69 -10.06 10.90 17.95
CA GLU A 69 -11.50 11.12 17.89
C GLU A 69 -11.79 12.25 16.92
N THR A 70 -12.81 12.05 16.08
CA THR A 70 -13.25 13.06 15.12
C THR A 70 -14.26 13.98 15.79
N PRO A 71 -14.58 15.12 15.15
CA PRO A 71 -15.64 15.99 15.68
C PRO A 71 -16.98 15.29 15.85
N GLU A 72 -17.23 14.24 15.05
CA GLU A 72 -18.47 13.48 15.17
C GLU A 72 -18.37 12.39 16.22
N LYS A 73 -17.30 12.42 17.02
CA LYS A 73 -17.09 11.47 18.11
C LYS A 73 -16.87 10.07 17.66
N ARG A 74 -16.32 9.91 16.46
CA ARG A 74 -15.90 8.62 15.98
C ARG A 74 -14.41 8.47 16.22
N ARG A 75 -13.97 7.24 16.42
CA ARG A 75 -12.56 6.99 16.60
C ARG A 75 -12.00 6.47 15.30
N ARG A 76 -10.87 7.07 14.88
CA ARG A 76 -10.18 6.67 13.68
C ARG A 76 -8.77 6.28 14.03
N ARG A 77 -8.27 5.27 13.34
CA ARG A 77 -6.92 4.79 13.54
C ARG A 77 -6.07 5.26 12.37
N TYR A 78 -5.12 6.13 12.65
CA TYR A 78 -4.26 6.71 11.64
C TYR A 78 -2.94 5.98 11.61
N TYR A 79 -2.44 5.71 10.42
CA TYR A 79 -1.20 4.98 10.22
C TYR A 79 -0.15 5.89 9.64
N ARG A 80 1.09 5.68 10.06
CA ARG A 80 2.20 6.51 9.67
C ARG A 80 3.40 5.62 9.43
N ILE A 81 4.17 5.90 8.37
CA ILE A 81 5.32 5.07 8.02
C ILE A 81 6.48 5.36 8.98
N THR A 82 7.25 4.34 9.30
CA THR A 82 8.44 4.48 10.14
C THR A 82 9.68 4.54 9.27
N ALA A 83 10.84 4.80 9.89
CA ALA A 83 12.10 4.75 9.15
C ALA A 83 12.33 3.37 8.54
N ALA A 84 11.99 2.31 9.29
CA ALA A 84 12.11 0.96 8.76
C ALA A 84 11.15 0.76 7.59
N GLY A 85 9.96 1.37 7.66
CA GLY A 85 9.01 1.30 6.56
C GLY A 85 9.52 1.98 5.32
N LEU A 86 10.20 3.12 5.48
CA LEU A 86 10.80 3.81 4.33
C LEU A 86 11.84 2.94 3.65
N ARG A 87 12.69 2.27 4.44
CA ARG A 87 13.69 1.38 3.85
C ARG A 87 13.05 0.20 3.13
N ALA A 88 12.01 -0.37 3.74
CA ALA A 88 11.31 -1.47 3.10
C ALA A 88 10.66 -1.02 1.80
N LEU A 89 10.10 0.18 1.79
CA LEU A 89 9.51 0.72 0.57
C LEU A 89 10.54 0.86 -0.53
N GLU A 90 11.71 1.39 -0.21
CA GLU A 90 12.77 1.56 -1.21
C GLU A 90 13.19 0.23 -1.81
N GLU A 91 13.32 -0.81 -0.97
CA GLU A 91 13.69 -2.12 -1.46
C GLU A 91 12.62 -2.70 -2.38
N LYS A 92 11.37 -2.59 -1.97
CA LYS A 92 10.29 -3.11 -2.78
C LYS A 92 10.16 -2.37 -4.08
N GLN A 93 10.37 -1.07 -4.05
CA GLN A 93 10.27 -0.26 -5.24
C GLN A 93 11.38 -0.60 -6.23
N ALA A 94 12.60 -0.83 -5.74
CA ALA A 94 13.69 -1.24 -6.60
C ALA A 94 13.42 -2.60 -7.25
N GLU A 95 12.88 -3.53 -6.48
CA GLU A 95 12.51 -4.85 -7.02
C GLU A 95 11.45 -4.71 -8.09
N TRP A 96 10.47 -3.89 -7.82
CA TRP A 96 9.40 -3.67 -8.78
C TRP A 96 9.93 -3.08 -10.08
N GLU A 97 10.80 -2.09 -9.98
CA GLU A 97 11.34 -1.44 -11.16
C GLU A 97 12.16 -2.41 -12.02
N THR A 98 12.93 -3.27 -11.36
CA THR A 98 13.69 -4.29 -12.10
C THR A 98 12.74 -5.24 -12.82
N TYR A 99 11.71 -5.69 -12.11
CA TYR A 99 10.73 -6.59 -12.70
C TYR A 99 10.00 -5.94 -13.88
N ALA A 100 9.57 -4.70 -13.69
CA ALA A 100 8.82 -4.00 -14.72
C ALA A 100 9.65 -3.80 -15.99
N ARG A 101 10.92 -3.47 -15.82
CA ARG A 101 11.80 -3.30 -16.97
C ARG A 101 11.99 -4.60 -17.69
N ALA A 102 12.15 -5.70 -16.94
CA ALA A 102 12.32 -7.00 -17.58
C ALA A 102 11.07 -7.39 -18.38
N VAL A 103 9.89 -7.18 -17.79
CA VAL A 103 8.64 -7.47 -18.48
C VAL A 103 8.53 -6.64 -19.75
N THR A 104 8.80 -5.35 -19.63
CA THR A 104 8.71 -4.46 -20.78
C THR A 104 9.65 -4.90 -21.90
N ALA A 105 10.87 -5.28 -21.54
CA ALA A 105 11.84 -5.72 -22.54
C ALA A 105 11.35 -6.96 -23.28
N VAL A 106 10.79 -7.92 -22.55
CA VAL A 106 10.28 -9.13 -23.18
C VAL A 106 9.11 -8.80 -24.10
N LEU A 107 8.19 -7.96 -23.61
CA LEU A 107 7.01 -7.62 -24.41
C LEU A 107 7.39 -6.83 -25.66
N ALA A 108 8.45 -6.06 -25.60
CA ALA A 108 8.89 -5.29 -26.75
C ALA A 108 9.55 -6.14 -27.82
N GLY A 109 9.87 -7.39 -27.53
CA GLY A 109 10.45 -8.29 -28.50
C GLY A 109 11.93 -8.06 -28.77
N THR A 110 12.62 -7.39 -27.84
CA THR A 110 14.04 -7.09 -28.04
C THR A 110 14.95 -7.75 -26.98
#